data_ef74a85e4fe1248d832930e69d99319f
#
_entry.id   ef74a85e4fe1248d832930e69d99319f
#
_cell.length_a   1.000
_cell.length_b   1.000
_cell.length_c   1.000
_cell.angle_alpha   90.00
_cell.angle_beta   90.00
_cell.angle_gamma   90.00
#
_symmetry.space_group_name_H-M   'P 1'
#
loop_
_entity.id
_entity.type
_entity.pdbx_description
1 polymer ?
#
loop_
_entity_poly.entity_id
_entity_poly.type
_entity_poly.pdbx_seq_one_letter_code
_entity_poly.pdbx_strand_id
1 'polypeptide(L)'
;MMALCMGACSFGDSESHSIVLDTEYQGATIDICSSAVRNYLNLTDEKEIAAYLVDNNRSGQDYMMTKFAWEGDGSTSYTVHFSEKKDFVDEVTYETEDTAIYNQGVFVPGRTYYWKVTGDAQGSDSKVDTFTVLDAPVRYITMEEGFNIRDLGGWKTEDGRMVKYGQIYRGGRMNNRGGNTGLSDEDLRVFRDLLGIRGEIDLRIAGHDDGNQTMSVFGSNVNYRKAPMQGYNYIFPNFKQESPIPRECQSEFVASVGEVFHFLADQNNYPVYFHCNAGADRTGTIAFLINGLLGVSEEDLTKDFELTSFSQGGRRWRSDIVNGEFTANGVMQDDHDNYVAWRHMIEQLMNQYETESGTLSDAIANYLQTACHVTESEIEMIKEMMLENENEK
;
A
#
# COMPACT_ATOMS: atom_id res chain seq x y z
N MET A 1 74.15 -22.61 -22.40
CA MET A 1 72.88 -23.15 -21.87
C MET A 1 72.09 -21.99 -21.36
N MET A 2 71.19 -21.47 -22.19
CA MET A 2 70.30 -20.37 -21.82
C MET A 2 68.94 -20.96 -21.44
N ALA A 3 68.51 -20.75 -20.19
CA ALA A 3 67.17 -21.16 -19.71
C ALA A 3 66.19 -20.07 -20.07
N LEU A 4 65.23 -20.37 -20.91
CA LEU A 4 64.04 -19.54 -21.15
C LEU A 4 63.08 -19.71 -19.98
N CYS A 5 62.82 -18.66 -19.20
CA CYS A 5 61.68 -18.55 -18.32
C CYS A 5 60.47 -18.14 -19.16
N MET A 6 59.53 -19.07 -19.37
CA MET A 6 58.20 -18.74 -19.83
C MET A 6 57.40 -18.23 -18.61
N GLY A 7 57.12 -16.95 -18.58
CA GLY A 7 56.15 -16.38 -17.67
C GLY A 7 54.75 -16.68 -18.23
N ALA A 8 53.97 -17.45 -17.48
CA ALA A 8 52.56 -17.63 -17.75
C ALA A 8 51.82 -16.34 -17.29
N CYS A 9 51.45 -15.47 -18.23
CA CYS A 9 50.42 -14.47 -17.98
C CYS A 9 49.07 -15.21 -17.84
N SER A 10 48.56 -15.23 -16.62
CA SER A 10 47.15 -15.54 -16.40
C SER A 10 46.32 -14.37 -16.95
N PHE A 11 45.79 -14.52 -18.12
CA PHE A 11 44.69 -13.69 -18.56
C PHE A 11 43.49 -14.04 -17.66
N GLY A 12 43.14 -13.17 -16.73
CA GLY A 12 41.85 -13.20 -16.14
C GLY A 12 40.83 -12.88 -17.25
N ASP A 13 39.99 -13.84 -17.58
CA ASP A 13 38.86 -13.63 -18.45
C ASP A 13 38.01 -12.50 -17.83
N SER A 14 38.13 -11.28 -18.30
CA SER A 14 37.12 -10.25 -18.11
C SER A 14 35.97 -10.67 -19.04
N GLU A 15 34.92 -11.25 -18.46
CA GLU A 15 33.68 -11.45 -19.19
C GLU A 15 33.25 -10.09 -19.74
N SER A 16 33.24 -9.97 -21.08
CA SER A 16 32.82 -8.76 -21.77
C SER A 16 31.30 -8.84 -21.94
N HIS A 17 30.57 -8.06 -21.15
CA HIS A 17 29.13 -7.93 -21.32
C HIS A 17 28.81 -7.01 -22.49
N SER A 18 27.78 -7.35 -23.27
CA SER A 18 27.38 -6.61 -24.46
C SER A 18 26.44 -5.45 -24.14
N ILE A 19 25.68 -5.56 -23.05
CA ILE A 19 24.77 -4.51 -22.55
C ILE A 19 25.45 -3.74 -21.42
N VAL A 20 25.41 -2.41 -21.48
CA VAL A 20 26.00 -1.53 -20.45
C VAL A 20 24.87 -0.84 -19.68
N LEU A 21 24.72 -1.18 -18.39
CA LEU A 21 23.74 -0.54 -17.52
C LEU A 21 24.13 0.92 -17.27
N ASP A 22 23.14 1.81 -17.18
CA ASP A 22 23.35 3.17 -16.73
C ASP A 22 23.86 3.16 -15.29
N THR A 23 24.97 3.84 -15.06
CA THR A 23 25.69 3.81 -13.77
C THR A 23 25.04 4.69 -12.70
N GLU A 24 23.99 5.44 -13.03
CA GLU A 24 23.30 6.31 -12.07
C GLU A 24 22.80 5.53 -10.83
N TYR A 25 22.47 4.26 -10.99
CA TYR A 25 21.93 3.41 -9.93
C TYR A 25 22.94 2.46 -9.27
N GLN A 26 24.21 2.46 -9.71
CA GLN A 26 25.21 1.54 -9.19
C GLN A 26 25.45 1.75 -7.68
N GLY A 27 24.93 0.83 -6.86
CA GLY A 27 24.96 0.94 -5.41
C GLY A 27 24.20 2.14 -4.84
N ALA A 28 23.34 2.79 -5.65
CA ALA A 28 22.58 3.97 -5.24
C ALA A 28 21.47 3.63 -4.26
N THR A 29 21.01 4.63 -3.52
CA THR A 29 19.74 4.60 -2.79
C THR A 29 18.70 5.35 -3.61
N ILE A 30 17.60 4.67 -3.96
CA ILE A 30 16.48 5.25 -4.72
C ILE A 30 15.29 5.51 -3.80
N ASP A 31 14.56 6.60 -4.02
CA ASP A 31 13.32 6.89 -3.32
C ASP A 31 12.12 6.60 -4.26
N ILE A 32 11.20 5.76 -3.80
CA ILE A 32 9.98 5.43 -4.52
C ILE A 32 8.77 6.26 -4.04
N CYS A 33 8.92 7.01 -2.94
CA CYS A 33 7.95 7.99 -2.50
C CYS A 33 8.15 9.32 -3.22
N SER A 34 7.08 10.01 -3.57
CA SER A 34 7.21 11.39 -4.03
C SER A 34 7.77 12.29 -2.92
N SER A 35 8.45 13.36 -3.31
CA SER A 35 8.92 14.36 -2.34
C SER A 35 7.76 14.98 -1.55
N ALA A 36 6.59 15.09 -2.16
CA ALA A 36 5.39 15.59 -1.48
C ALA A 36 4.95 14.66 -0.34
N VAL A 37 4.89 13.36 -0.58
CA VAL A 37 4.57 12.37 0.44
C VAL A 37 5.67 12.31 1.50
N ARG A 38 6.95 12.30 1.09
CA ARG A 38 8.09 12.26 2.01
C ARG A 38 8.10 13.45 2.96
N ASN A 39 7.92 14.65 2.45
CA ASN A 39 7.87 15.88 3.25
C ASN A 39 6.70 15.84 4.23
N TYR A 40 5.52 15.39 3.77
CA TYR A 40 4.33 15.24 4.63
C TYR A 40 4.57 14.27 5.79
N LEU A 41 5.11 13.09 5.53
CA LEU A 41 5.36 12.06 6.54
C LEU A 41 6.34 12.49 7.63
N ASN A 42 7.25 13.41 7.31
CA ASN A 42 8.24 13.97 8.24
C ASN A 42 7.65 15.07 9.16
N LEU A 43 6.44 15.57 8.88
CA LEU A 43 5.80 16.58 9.73
C LEU A 43 5.27 15.92 11.02
N THR A 44 5.44 16.62 12.15
CA THR A 44 4.96 16.18 13.47
C THR A 44 4.07 17.22 14.16
N ASP A 45 4.12 18.46 13.72
CA ASP A 45 3.25 19.51 14.24
C ASP A 45 1.92 19.50 13.51
N GLU A 46 0.81 19.44 14.27
CA GLU A 46 -0.54 19.31 13.73
C GLU A 46 -0.94 20.48 12.81
N LYS A 47 -0.48 21.70 13.12
CA LYS A 47 -0.79 22.88 12.28
C LYS A 47 0.02 22.88 11.01
N GLU A 48 1.29 22.44 11.06
CA GLU A 48 2.12 22.30 9.87
C GLU A 48 1.55 21.20 8.95
N ILE A 49 1.07 20.09 9.50
CA ILE A 49 0.40 19.02 8.75
C ILE A 49 -0.86 19.56 8.07
N ALA A 50 -1.73 20.23 8.82
CA ALA A 50 -2.95 20.83 8.28
C ALA A 50 -2.66 21.83 7.18
N ALA A 51 -1.73 22.76 7.39
CA ALA A 51 -1.31 23.75 6.41
C ALA A 51 -0.74 23.11 5.15
N TYR A 52 0.10 22.08 5.29
CA TYR A 52 0.70 21.37 4.17
C TYR A 52 -0.33 20.69 3.27
N LEU A 53 -1.37 20.11 3.86
CA LEU A 53 -2.43 19.43 3.11
C LEU A 53 -3.42 20.40 2.46
N VAL A 54 -3.68 21.56 3.11
CA VAL A 54 -4.54 22.62 2.55
C VAL A 54 -3.87 23.33 1.37
N ASP A 55 -2.54 23.48 1.42
CA ASP A 55 -1.78 24.20 0.41
C ASP A 55 -1.68 23.38 -0.88
N ASN A 56 -2.51 23.72 -1.84
CA ASN A 56 -2.55 23.19 -3.21
C ASN A 56 -3.12 21.76 -3.40
N ASN A 57 -3.46 21.51 -4.62
CA ASN A 57 -3.86 20.20 -5.11
C ASN A 57 -2.68 19.21 -5.05
N ARG A 58 -2.74 18.22 -4.14
CA ARG A 58 -1.73 17.17 -3.99
C ARG A 58 -2.04 15.92 -4.82
N SER A 59 -3.18 15.88 -5.49
CA SER A 59 -3.59 14.75 -6.32
C SER A 59 -2.54 14.42 -7.41
N GLY A 60 -2.20 13.14 -7.54
CA GLY A 60 -1.19 12.67 -8.48
C GLY A 60 0.26 12.90 -8.02
N GLN A 61 0.46 13.11 -6.71
CA GLN A 61 1.80 13.26 -6.11
C GLN A 61 2.11 12.12 -5.12
N ASP A 62 1.56 10.93 -5.35
CA ASP A 62 1.65 9.79 -4.45
C ASP A 62 2.96 9.00 -4.59
N TYR A 63 3.50 8.85 -5.79
CA TYR A 63 4.71 8.04 -6.03
C TYR A 63 5.69 8.70 -7.00
N MET A 64 6.90 8.13 -7.04
CA MET A 64 7.92 8.46 -8.04
C MET A 64 8.20 7.25 -8.92
N MET A 65 8.34 7.49 -10.24
CA MET A 65 8.80 6.51 -11.20
C MET A 65 10.31 6.56 -11.31
N THR A 66 10.99 5.46 -11.01
CA THR A 66 12.42 5.32 -11.21
C THR A 66 12.68 4.74 -12.57
N LYS A 67 13.51 5.42 -13.37
CA LYS A 67 13.90 4.98 -14.71
C LYS A 67 15.13 4.09 -14.62
N PHE A 68 15.05 2.86 -15.09
CA PHE A 68 16.20 1.97 -15.31
C PHE A 68 16.53 1.97 -16.80
N ALA A 69 17.77 2.30 -17.16
CA ALA A 69 18.19 2.44 -18.54
C ALA A 69 19.52 1.74 -18.81
N TRP A 70 19.80 1.44 -20.06
CA TRP A 70 21.02 0.80 -20.52
C TRP A 70 21.37 1.16 -21.96
N GLU A 71 22.63 0.97 -22.35
CA GLU A 71 23.05 0.99 -23.74
C GLU A 71 22.80 -0.38 -24.34
N GLY A 72 21.97 -0.44 -25.38
CA GLY A 72 21.63 -1.67 -26.08
C GLY A 72 22.77 -2.17 -26.98
N ASP A 73 22.79 -3.47 -27.24
CA ASP A 73 23.76 -4.15 -28.07
C ASP A 73 23.25 -4.50 -29.48
N GLY A 74 22.08 -3.99 -29.84
CA GLY A 74 21.41 -4.26 -31.11
C GLY A 74 20.36 -5.38 -31.02
N SER A 75 20.07 -5.91 -29.81
CA SER A 75 18.91 -6.76 -29.55
C SER A 75 17.62 -6.03 -29.89
N THR A 76 16.59 -6.75 -30.34
CA THR A 76 15.27 -6.18 -30.69
C THR A 76 14.31 -6.19 -29.51
N SER A 77 14.58 -6.99 -28.50
CA SER A 77 13.87 -7.03 -27.23
C SER A 77 14.82 -7.31 -26.08
N TYR A 78 14.45 -6.81 -24.93
CA TYR A 78 15.21 -6.93 -23.68
C TYR A 78 14.32 -7.44 -22.56
N THR A 79 14.91 -8.22 -21.66
CA THR A 79 14.31 -8.61 -20.39
C THR A 79 15.11 -7.99 -19.25
N VAL A 80 14.45 -7.19 -18.43
CA VAL A 80 15.02 -6.61 -17.19
C VAL A 80 14.66 -7.49 -16.02
N HIS A 81 15.66 -7.88 -15.25
CA HIS A 81 15.52 -8.79 -14.11
C HIS A 81 15.78 -8.04 -12.82
N PHE A 82 14.89 -8.15 -11.84
CA PHE A 82 15.08 -7.65 -10.47
C PHE A 82 14.90 -8.79 -9.47
N SER A 83 15.73 -8.86 -8.45
CA SER A 83 15.63 -9.84 -7.39
C SER A 83 16.22 -9.29 -6.08
N GLU A 84 15.69 -9.68 -4.95
CA GLU A 84 16.32 -9.47 -3.64
C GLU A 84 17.50 -10.44 -3.42
N LYS A 85 17.65 -11.46 -4.27
CA LYS A 85 18.70 -12.47 -4.20
C LYS A 85 19.66 -12.36 -5.38
N LYS A 86 20.95 -12.49 -5.09
CA LYS A 86 22.01 -12.40 -6.10
C LYS A 86 21.93 -13.50 -7.19
N ASP A 87 21.35 -14.64 -6.86
CA ASP A 87 21.16 -15.77 -7.76
C ASP A 87 19.88 -15.69 -8.61
N PHE A 88 19.08 -14.66 -8.42
CA PHE A 88 17.84 -14.40 -9.15
C PHE A 88 16.78 -15.53 -9.07
N VAL A 89 16.78 -16.32 -7.99
CA VAL A 89 15.82 -17.44 -7.81
C VAL A 89 14.36 -16.95 -7.76
N ASP A 90 14.12 -15.76 -7.18
CA ASP A 90 12.78 -15.17 -7.04
C ASP A 90 12.71 -13.85 -7.83
N GLU A 91 13.14 -13.89 -9.10
CA GLU A 91 13.19 -12.68 -9.91
C GLU A 91 11.81 -12.20 -10.39
N VAL A 92 11.68 -10.89 -10.49
CA VAL A 92 10.62 -10.21 -11.22
C VAL A 92 11.19 -9.71 -12.53
N THR A 93 10.51 -10.00 -13.65
CA THR A 93 10.99 -9.63 -14.97
C THR A 93 10.06 -8.67 -15.68
N TYR A 94 10.65 -7.81 -16.53
CA TYR A 94 9.94 -6.91 -17.42
C TYR A 94 10.50 -7.06 -18.83
N GLU A 95 9.63 -7.26 -19.80
CA GLU A 95 9.99 -7.31 -21.21
C GLU A 95 9.75 -5.95 -21.86
N THR A 96 10.66 -5.51 -22.74
CA THR A 96 10.55 -4.25 -23.46
C THR A 96 11.35 -4.29 -24.77
N GLU A 97 10.90 -3.54 -25.76
CA GLU A 97 11.67 -3.25 -26.99
C GLU A 97 12.52 -1.97 -26.85
N ASP A 98 12.30 -1.19 -25.79
CA ASP A 98 13.06 0.02 -25.47
C ASP A 98 14.31 -0.33 -24.65
N THR A 99 15.24 0.62 -24.57
CA THR A 99 16.44 0.54 -23.73
C THR A 99 16.26 1.19 -22.35
N ALA A 100 15.01 1.25 -21.88
CA ALA A 100 14.66 1.73 -20.54
C ALA A 100 13.30 1.20 -20.10
N ILE A 101 13.15 1.03 -18.77
CA ILE A 101 11.86 0.79 -18.12
C ILE A 101 11.67 1.74 -16.94
N TYR A 102 10.43 1.85 -16.47
CA TYR A 102 10.10 2.59 -15.26
C TYR A 102 9.61 1.64 -14.17
N ASN A 103 9.99 1.92 -12.91
CA ASN A 103 9.49 1.15 -11.77
C ASN A 103 7.98 1.26 -11.67
N GLN A 104 7.31 0.13 -11.49
CA GLN A 104 5.87 0.00 -11.37
C GLN A 104 5.41 -0.33 -9.93
N GLY A 105 6.13 0.15 -8.92
CA GLY A 105 5.72 0.07 -7.53
C GLY A 105 5.89 -1.29 -6.85
N VAL A 106 6.64 -2.23 -7.45
CA VAL A 106 6.87 -3.56 -6.85
C VAL A 106 7.97 -3.59 -5.79
N PHE A 107 8.84 -2.59 -5.79
CA PHE A 107 9.94 -2.51 -4.83
C PHE A 107 9.43 -2.19 -3.41
N VAL A 108 10.04 -2.85 -2.42
CA VAL A 108 9.71 -2.69 -1.01
C VAL A 108 10.71 -1.74 -0.34
N PRO A 109 10.25 -0.73 0.41
CA PRO A 109 11.12 0.17 1.14
C PRO A 109 12.09 -0.55 2.06
N GLY A 110 13.32 -0.02 2.21
CA GLY A 110 14.37 -0.57 3.07
C GLY A 110 15.12 -1.76 2.47
N ARG A 111 14.74 -2.29 1.31
CA ARG A 111 15.34 -3.49 0.73
C ARG A 111 16.37 -3.17 -0.35
N THR A 112 17.34 -4.09 -0.52
CA THR A 112 18.36 -4.05 -1.58
C THR A 112 17.97 -5.02 -2.67
N TYR A 113 18.07 -4.57 -3.92
CA TYR A 113 17.78 -5.34 -5.11
C TYR A 113 19.02 -5.50 -5.97
N TYR A 114 19.14 -6.67 -6.60
CA TYR A 114 20.04 -6.97 -7.71
C TYR A 114 19.27 -6.81 -9.02
N TRP A 115 19.92 -6.24 -10.03
CA TRP A 115 19.31 -6.14 -11.34
C TRP A 115 20.30 -6.38 -12.47
N LYS A 116 19.80 -6.85 -13.58
CA LYS A 116 20.53 -7.10 -14.83
C LYS A 116 19.57 -6.98 -16.00
N VAL A 117 20.12 -6.91 -17.22
CA VAL A 117 19.39 -6.93 -18.48
C VAL A 117 19.94 -8.04 -19.37
N THR A 118 19.05 -8.77 -20.01
CA THR A 118 19.38 -9.71 -21.09
C THR A 118 18.66 -9.30 -22.37
N GLY A 119 19.28 -9.50 -23.52
CA GLY A 119 18.67 -9.25 -24.83
C GLY A 119 18.36 -10.55 -25.57
N ASP A 120 17.60 -10.48 -26.68
CA ASP A 120 17.24 -11.61 -27.52
C ASP A 120 18.39 -12.07 -28.46
N ALA A 121 19.46 -11.28 -28.60
CA ALA A 121 20.65 -11.69 -29.33
C ALA A 121 21.48 -12.72 -28.53
N GLN A 122 22.17 -13.59 -29.21
CA GLN A 122 22.97 -14.63 -28.56
C GLN A 122 24.12 -14.02 -27.74
N GLY A 123 24.14 -14.31 -26.44
CA GLY A 123 25.16 -13.83 -25.50
C GLY A 123 24.94 -12.35 -25.09
N SER A 124 23.75 -11.83 -25.35
CA SER A 124 23.35 -10.48 -24.95
C SER A 124 23.01 -10.46 -23.48
N ASP A 125 23.90 -9.91 -22.66
CA ASP A 125 23.71 -9.74 -21.23
C ASP A 125 24.45 -8.50 -20.68
N SER A 126 24.03 -8.05 -19.49
CA SER A 126 24.72 -7.03 -18.70
C SER A 126 25.41 -7.63 -17.49
N LYS A 127 26.30 -6.86 -16.85
CA LYS A 127 26.71 -7.14 -15.48
C LYS A 127 25.50 -7.03 -14.54
N VAL A 128 25.60 -7.73 -13.41
CA VAL A 128 24.67 -7.54 -12.29
C VAL A 128 25.06 -6.28 -11.53
N ASP A 129 24.08 -5.44 -11.26
CA ASP A 129 24.22 -4.25 -10.43
C ASP A 129 23.25 -4.28 -9.25
N THR A 130 23.36 -3.33 -8.31
CA THR A 130 22.55 -3.26 -7.10
C THR A 130 22.07 -1.85 -6.81
N PHE A 131 20.90 -1.75 -6.20
CA PHE A 131 20.40 -0.51 -5.58
C PHE A 131 19.66 -0.84 -4.28
N THR A 132 19.52 0.15 -3.40
CA THR A 132 18.73 0.04 -2.17
C THR A 132 17.54 1.01 -2.25
N VAL A 133 16.37 0.55 -1.86
CA VAL A 133 15.18 1.41 -1.76
C VAL A 133 15.21 2.13 -0.43
N LEU A 134 15.05 3.45 -0.43
CA LEU A 134 15.00 4.26 0.78
C LEU A 134 13.83 3.82 1.66
N ASP A 135 14.09 3.69 2.96
CA ASP A 135 13.05 3.31 3.92
C ASP A 135 11.90 4.34 3.96
N ALA A 136 10.68 3.85 4.06
CA ALA A 136 9.46 4.65 4.13
C ALA A 136 8.32 3.85 4.77
N PRO A 137 7.43 4.46 5.56
CA PRO A 137 6.28 3.76 6.12
C PRO A 137 5.16 3.52 5.11
N VAL A 138 5.33 3.94 3.86
CA VAL A 138 4.31 3.86 2.82
C VAL A 138 4.90 3.38 1.51
N ARG A 139 4.18 2.47 0.85
CA ARG A 139 4.48 1.96 -0.50
C ARG A 139 3.27 2.07 -1.38
N TYR A 140 3.25 3.09 -2.25
CA TYR A 140 2.24 3.19 -3.30
C TYR A 140 2.53 2.20 -4.42
N ILE A 141 1.46 1.64 -5.00
CA ILE A 141 1.53 0.77 -6.16
C ILE A 141 1.10 1.57 -7.38
N THR A 142 1.98 1.68 -8.35
CA THR A 142 1.73 2.39 -9.59
C THR A 142 0.82 1.56 -10.50
N MET A 143 -0.23 2.18 -11.02
CA MET A 143 -1.19 1.60 -11.93
C MET A 143 -1.49 2.56 -13.08
N GLU A 144 -1.93 2.02 -14.21
CA GLU A 144 -2.40 2.82 -15.34
C GLU A 144 -3.81 3.36 -15.09
N GLU A 145 -4.71 2.50 -14.60
CA GLU A 145 -6.13 2.82 -14.41
C GLU A 145 -6.55 2.81 -12.92
N GLY A 146 -5.81 2.08 -12.09
CA GLY A 146 -6.05 2.03 -10.64
C GLY A 146 -5.52 3.29 -9.94
N PHE A 147 -6.13 3.64 -8.82
CA PHE A 147 -5.73 4.82 -8.06
C PHE A 147 -5.84 4.61 -6.54
N ASN A 148 -5.10 5.41 -5.78
CA ASN A 148 -5.05 5.38 -4.31
C ASN A 148 -4.66 3.99 -3.78
N ILE A 149 -3.81 3.27 -4.55
CA ILE A 149 -3.42 1.91 -4.21
C ILE A 149 -2.11 1.95 -3.45
N ARG A 150 -2.09 1.31 -2.30
CA ARG A 150 -0.89 1.20 -1.47
C ARG A 150 -0.90 -0.04 -0.61
N ASP A 151 0.29 -0.45 -0.23
CA ASP A 151 0.52 -1.47 0.79
C ASP A 151 0.04 -0.96 2.16
N LEU A 152 -0.53 -1.82 2.97
CA LEU A 152 -0.92 -1.50 4.34
C LEU A 152 0.26 -1.63 5.32
N GLY A 153 1.32 -2.30 4.89
CA GLY A 153 2.56 -2.50 5.64
C GLY A 153 3.45 -1.27 5.73
N GLY A 154 4.53 -1.40 6.51
CA GLY A 154 5.56 -0.38 6.70
C GLY A 154 5.39 0.52 7.91
N TRP A 155 4.21 0.59 8.50
CA TRP A 155 3.97 1.35 9.72
C TRP A 155 4.59 0.66 10.93
N LYS A 156 5.14 1.45 11.85
CA LYS A 156 5.65 0.95 13.13
C LYS A 156 4.54 0.94 14.16
N THR A 157 4.54 -0.11 14.95
CA THR A 157 3.65 -0.24 16.11
C THR A 157 4.26 0.45 17.34
N GLU A 158 3.45 0.79 18.33
CA GLU A 158 3.90 1.43 19.58
C GLU A 158 4.89 0.54 20.37
N ASP A 159 4.83 -0.78 20.20
CA ASP A 159 5.79 -1.73 20.80
C ASP A 159 7.08 -1.91 19.95
N GLY A 160 7.20 -1.20 18.82
CA GLY A 160 8.40 -1.13 17.98
C GLY A 160 8.51 -2.19 16.90
N ARG A 161 7.51 -3.06 16.73
CA ARG A 161 7.42 -3.97 15.59
C ARG A 161 7.02 -3.22 14.32
N MET A 162 7.14 -3.85 13.18
CA MET A 162 6.69 -3.30 11.91
C MET A 162 5.54 -4.13 11.34
N VAL A 163 4.58 -3.47 10.71
CA VAL A 163 3.55 -4.13 9.90
C VAL A 163 4.21 -4.62 8.61
N LYS A 164 4.12 -5.93 8.32
CA LYS A 164 4.74 -6.56 7.14
C LYS A 164 4.22 -5.98 5.84
N TYR A 165 5.15 -5.67 4.93
CA TYR A 165 4.80 -5.37 3.54
C TYR A 165 4.31 -6.60 2.79
N GLY A 166 3.53 -6.37 1.75
CA GLY A 166 3.16 -7.41 0.81
C GLY A 166 2.03 -8.33 1.26
N GLN A 167 1.40 -8.08 2.39
CA GLN A 167 0.33 -8.91 2.93
C GLN A 167 -1.05 -8.38 2.57
N ILE A 168 -1.28 -7.10 2.77
CA ILE A 168 -2.57 -6.46 2.51
C ILE A 168 -2.34 -5.17 1.74
N TYR A 169 -3.14 -4.97 0.70
CA TYR A 169 -3.17 -3.77 -0.12
C TYR A 169 -4.54 -3.13 -0.06
N ARG A 170 -4.58 -1.79 -0.11
CA ARG A 170 -5.81 -1.01 -0.11
C ARG A 170 -5.87 -0.08 -1.31
N GLY A 171 -7.08 0.26 -1.78
CA GLY A 171 -7.20 1.22 -2.87
C GLY A 171 -8.62 1.52 -3.32
N GLY A 172 -8.73 2.16 -4.49
CA GLY A 172 -9.97 2.46 -5.18
C GLY A 172 -10.54 1.25 -5.93
N ARG A 173 -11.66 1.46 -6.59
CA ARG A 173 -12.29 0.41 -7.42
C ARG A 173 -11.40 0.03 -8.61
N MET A 174 -11.50 -1.21 -9.00
CA MET A 174 -10.77 -1.80 -10.12
C MET A 174 -11.64 -1.97 -11.37
N ASN A 175 -12.82 -1.38 -11.43
CA ASN A 175 -13.72 -1.42 -12.57
C ASN A 175 -14.18 -0.01 -12.94
N ASN A 176 -14.43 0.23 -14.23
CA ASN A 176 -15.02 1.48 -14.70
C ASN A 176 -16.43 1.72 -14.17
N ARG A 177 -16.85 2.98 -14.15
CA ARG A 177 -18.26 3.33 -14.01
C ARG A 177 -19.04 2.65 -15.13
N GLY A 178 -19.98 1.76 -14.77
CA GLY A 178 -20.76 1.01 -15.76
C GLY A 178 -20.48 -0.49 -15.80
N GLY A 179 -19.61 -1.01 -14.93
CA GLY A 179 -19.43 -2.46 -14.72
C GLY A 179 -18.45 -3.15 -15.66
N ASN A 180 -17.80 -2.43 -16.57
CA ASN A 180 -16.67 -2.97 -17.32
C ASN A 180 -15.40 -2.93 -16.48
N THR A 181 -14.52 -3.92 -16.67
CA THR A 181 -13.18 -3.87 -16.08
C THR A 181 -12.44 -2.68 -16.68
N GLY A 182 -11.98 -1.77 -15.82
CA GLY A 182 -11.16 -0.63 -16.25
C GLY A 182 -9.68 -0.93 -16.22
N LEU A 183 -9.28 -2.13 -15.79
CA LEU A 183 -7.88 -2.52 -15.68
C LEU A 183 -7.30 -2.83 -17.05
N SER A 184 -6.10 -2.30 -17.31
CA SER A 184 -5.28 -2.73 -18.42
C SER A 184 -4.71 -4.13 -18.19
N ASP A 185 -4.16 -4.75 -19.25
CA ASP A 185 -3.46 -6.02 -19.11
C ASP A 185 -2.24 -5.89 -18.19
N GLU A 186 -1.59 -4.73 -18.17
CA GLU A 186 -0.47 -4.44 -17.28
C GLU A 186 -0.91 -4.30 -15.83
N ASP A 187 -2.01 -3.60 -15.55
CA ASP A 187 -2.60 -3.55 -14.20
C ASP A 187 -2.92 -4.95 -13.68
N LEU A 188 -3.52 -5.80 -14.54
CA LEU A 188 -3.81 -7.19 -14.18
C LEU A 188 -2.54 -7.99 -13.90
N ARG A 189 -1.47 -7.78 -14.68
CA ARG A 189 -0.16 -8.41 -14.44
C ARG A 189 0.41 -7.98 -13.10
N VAL A 190 0.36 -6.68 -12.77
CA VAL A 190 0.83 -6.19 -11.46
C VAL A 190 0.11 -6.89 -10.33
N PHE A 191 -1.21 -6.97 -10.34
CA PHE A 191 -1.98 -7.61 -9.26
C PHE A 191 -1.78 -9.12 -9.17
N ARG A 192 -1.83 -9.82 -10.30
CA ARG A 192 -1.77 -11.28 -10.34
C ARG A 192 -0.37 -11.83 -10.17
N ASP A 193 0.58 -11.25 -10.94
CA ASP A 193 1.88 -11.86 -11.14
C ASP A 193 2.94 -11.23 -10.22
N LEU A 194 2.87 -9.91 -9.99
CA LEU A 194 3.87 -9.20 -9.20
C LEU A 194 3.48 -9.09 -7.72
N LEU A 195 2.24 -8.74 -7.42
CA LEU A 195 1.73 -8.69 -6.04
C LEU A 195 1.15 -10.03 -5.58
N GLY A 196 0.82 -10.93 -6.51
CA GLY A 196 0.34 -12.26 -6.22
C GLY A 196 -1.00 -12.31 -5.47
N ILE A 197 -1.90 -11.36 -5.73
CA ILE A 197 -3.18 -11.21 -5.01
C ILE A 197 -4.00 -12.50 -5.08
N ARG A 198 -4.42 -13.00 -3.93
CA ARG A 198 -5.24 -14.20 -3.75
C ARG A 198 -6.61 -13.92 -3.17
N GLY A 199 -6.78 -12.78 -2.47
CA GLY A 199 -8.03 -12.37 -1.87
C GLY A 199 -8.44 -10.97 -2.33
N GLU A 200 -9.74 -10.78 -2.61
CA GLU A 200 -10.32 -9.46 -2.88
C GLU A 200 -11.54 -9.24 -1.98
N ILE A 201 -11.56 -8.08 -1.28
CA ILE A 201 -12.69 -7.66 -0.47
C ILE A 201 -13.29 -6.39 -1.08
N ASP A 202 -14.54 -6.46 -1.48
CA ASP A 202 -15.29 -5.34 -2.05
C ASP A 202 -16.29 -4.77 -1.03
N LEU A 203 -16.01 -3.55 -0.55
CA LEU A 203 -16.81 -2.84 0.46
C LEU A 203 -17.96 -2.03 -0.15
N ARG A 204 -18.18 -2.06 -1.47
CA ARG A 204 -19.20 -1.27 -2.15
C ARG A 204 -20.58 -1.86 -1.96
N ILE A 205 -21.57 -0.98 -1.93
CA ILE A 205 -23.00 -1.35 -1.82
C ILE A 205 -23.55 -1.58 -3.21
N ALA A 206 -24.24 -2.69 -3.43
CA ALA A 206 -24.89 -3.00 -4.69
C ALA A 206 -25.94 -1.94 -5.08
N GLY A 207 -25.93 -1.54 -6.35
CA GLY A 207 -26.88 -0.55 -6.88
C GLY A 207 -26.60 0.91 -6.49
N HIS A 208 -25.58 1.17 -5.67
CA HIS A 208 -25.27 2.53 -5.21
C HIS A 208 -24.01 3.12 -5.86
N ASP A 209 -22.91 2.37 -5.94
CA ASP A 209 -21.60 2.87 -6.41
C ASP A 209 -20.87 1.85 -7.29
N ASP A 210 -21.59 1.36 -8.28
CA ASP A 210 -21.15 0.31 -9.21
C ASP A 210 -20.74 -1.01 -8.52
N GLY A 211 -21.25 -1.23 -7.30
CA GLY A 211 -20.96 -2.38 -6.44
C GLY A 211 -21.71 -3.66 -6.81
N ASN A 212 -22.07 -3.87 -8.09
CA ASN A 212 -22.79 -5.08 -8.54
C ASN A 212 -21.89 -6.26 -8.86
N GLN A 213 -20.60 -6.12 -8.66
CA GLN A 213 -19.60 -7.16 -8.85
C GLN A 213 -19.90 -8.36 -7.92
N THR A 214 -19.80 -9.57 -8.46
CA THR A 214 -20.07 -10.83 -7.76
C THR A 214 -18.87 -11.79 -7.77
N MET A 215 -17.79 -11.41 -8.43
CA MET A 215 -16.55 -12.16 -8.50
C MET A 215 -15.36 -11.21 -8.61
N SER A 216 -14.17 -11.72 -8.35
CA SER A 216 -12.94 -10.94 -8.48
C SER A 216 -12.69 -10.49 -9.92
N VAL A 217 -12.27 -9.23 -10.09
CA VAL A 217 -11.78 -8.73 -11.38
C VAL A 217 -10.40 -9.28 -11.74
N PHE A 218 -9.67 -9.79 -10.75
CA PHE A 218 -8.34 -10.37 -10.95
C PHE A 218 -8.38 -11.81 -11.48
N GLY A 219 -9.55 -12.45 -11.49
CA GLY A 219 -9.77 -13.78 -12.05
C GLY A 219 -10.41 -14.78 -11.08
N SER A 220 -10.78 -15.94 -11.61
CA SER A 220 -11.51 -16.97 -10.86
C SER A 220 -10.70 -17.68 -9.77
N ASN A 221 -9.38 -17.51 -9.77
CA ASN A 221 -8.48 -18.09 -8.76
C ASN A 221 -8.30 -17.18 -7.53
N VAL A 222 -8.90 -15.99 -7.55
CA VAL A 222 -8.86 -15.06 -6.42
C VAL A 222 -10.13 -15.23 -5.59
N ASN A 223 -9.98 -15.46 -4.31
CA ASN A 223 -11.09 -15.54 -3.37
C ASN A 223 -11.75 -14.17 -3.24
N TYR A 224 -13.06 -14.09 -3.54
CA TYR A 224 -13.80 -12.84 -3.53
C TYR A 224 -14.77 -12.79 -2.34
N ARG A 225 -14.71 -11.68 -1.58
CA ARG A 225 -15.65 -11.40 -0.50
C ARG A 225 -16.35 -10.07 -0.74
N LYS A 226 -17.67 -10.11 -0.77
CA LYS A 226 -18.52 -8.92 -0.74
C LYS A 226 -18.88 -8.59 0.70
N ALA A 227 -18.46 -7.42 1.19
CA ALA A 227 -18.73 -6.93 2.54
C ALA A 227 -19.24 -5.48 2.47
N PRO A 228 -20.48 -5.25 1.98
CA PRO A 228 -21.01 -3.93 1.72
C PRO A 228 -21.19 -3.14 3.01
N MET A 229 -20.59 -1.93 3.10
CA MET A 229 -20.63 -1.11 4.30
C MET A 229 -20.52 0.38 4.01
N GLN A 230 -20.78 1.19 5.03
CA GLN A 230 -20.37 2.58 5.13
C GLN A 230 -19.18 2.68 6.10
N GLY A 231 -18.46 3.79 6.05
CA GLY A 231 -17.32 4.02 6.91
C GLY A 231 -17.65 4.82 8.17
N TYR A 232 -16.61 5.13 8.94
CA TYR A 232 -16.65 5.99 10.13
C TYR A 232 -17.70 5.55 11.15
N ASN A 233 -18.55 6.47 11.60
CA ASN A 233 -19.52 6.23 12.68
C ASN A 233 -20.61 5.22 12.34
N TYR A 234 -20.83 4.88 11.09
CA TYR A 234 -21.82 3.88 10.70
C TYR A 234 -21.51 2.47 11.20
N ILE A 235 -20.26 2.19 11.59
CA ILE A 235 -19.82 0.88 12.06
C ILE A 235 -20.11 0.63 13.54
N PHE A 236 -20.51 1.65 14.33
CA PHE A 236 -20.75 1.46 15.77
C PHE A 236 -22.21 1.15 16.08
N PRO A 237 -22.49 0.09 16.88
CA PRO A 237 -23.83 -0.25 17.29
C PRO A 237 -24.49 0.88 18.10
N ASN A 238 -25.75 1.17 17.79
CA ASN A 238 -26.56 2.16 18.54
C ASN A 238 -25.97 3.56 18.68
N PHE A 239 -24.99 3.89 17.85
CA PHE A 239 -24.35 5.20 17.88
C PHE A 239 -25.11 6.21 17.01
N LYS A 240 -25.30 7.41 17.54
CA LYS A 240 -25.81 8.57 16.82
C LYS A 240 -24.84 9.72 16.97
N GLN A 241 -24.35 10.23 15.85
CA GLN A 241 -23.54 11.43 15.84
C GLN A 241 -24.46 12.65 15.89
N GLU A 242 -24.30 13.49 16.90
CA GLU A 242 -25.15 14.67 17.08
C GLU A 242 -24.80 15.81 16.14
N SER A 243 -23.49 16.06 15.92
CA SER A 243 -22.99 17.20 15.14
C SER A 243 -21.52 16.97 14.77
N PRO A 244 -21.02 17.53 13.66
CA PRO A 244 -21.75 18.33 12.64
C PRO A 244 -22.49 17.47 11.62
N ILE A 245 -22.18 16.18 11.51
CA ILE A 245 -22.77 15.26 10.54
C ILE A 245 -23.56 14.19 11.32
N PRO A 246 -24.90 14.32 11.43
CA PRO A 246 -25.71 13.31 12.08
C PRO A 246 -25.64 11.99 11.33
N ARG A 247 -25.24 10.92 12.01
CA ARG A 247 -25.12 9.57 11.44
C ARG A 247 -25.70 8.56 12.42
N GLU A 248 -26.31 7.54 11.88
CA GLU A 248 -26.84 6.42 12.65
C GLU A 248 -26.12 5.14 12.22
N CYS A 249 -25.71 4.31 13.17
CA CYS A 249 -25.18 2.99 12.91
C CYS A 249 -26.27 2.10 12.30
N GLN A 250 -25.88 1.32 11.28
CA GLN A 250 -26.70 0.27 10.71
C GLN A 250 -26.04 -1.08 11.05
N SER A 251 -26.82 -1.96 11.67
CA SER A 251 -26.29 -3.24 12.18
C SER A 251 -25.68 -4.13 11.10
N GLU A 252 -26.15 -4.06 9.86
CA GLU A 252 -25.55 -4.76 8.73
C GLU A 252 -24.13 -4.30 8.44
N PHE A 253 -23.77 -3.05 8.72
CA PHE A 253 -22.40 -2.57 8.50
C PHE A 253 -21.44 -3.10 9.59
N VAL A 254 -21.92 -3.27 10.81
CA VAL A 254 -21.16 -3.95 11.87
C VAL A 254 -20.87 -5.39 11.49
N ALA A 255 -21.87 -6.10 10.95
CA ALA A 255 -21.70 -7.46 10.47
C ALA A 255 -20.69 -7.54 9.30
N SER A 256 -20.72 -6.56 8.39
CA SER A 256 -19.75 -6.49 7.29
C SER A 256 -18.31 -6.30 7.77
N VAL A 257 -18.07 -5.56 8.85
CA VAL A 257 -16.74 -5.49 9.49
C VAL A 257 -16.31 -6.88 9.97
N GLY A 258 -17.20 -7.63 10.63
CA GLY A 258 -16.93 -9.01 11.03
C GLY A 258 -16.55 -9.89 9.83
N GLU A 259 -17.30 -9.82 8.72
CA GLU A 259 -16.99 -10.57 7.49
C GLU A 259 -15.61 -10.24 6.92
N VAL A 260 -15.16 -8.98 7.00
CA VAL A 260 -13.80 -8.57 6.58
C VAL A 260 -12.76 -9.27 7.45
N PHE A 261 -12.91 -9.23 8.78
CA PHE A 261 -11.92 -9.80 9.69
C PHE A 261 -11.92 -11.34 9.68
N HIS A 262 -13.06 -12.00 9.51
CA HIS A 262 -13.12 -13.44 9.28
C HIS A 262 -12.40 -13.85 7.98
N PHE A 263 -12.53 -13.06 6.92
CA PHE A 263 -11.80 -13.30 5.67
C PHE A 263 -10.29 -13.11 5.83
N LEU A 264 -9.87 -12.09 6.59
CA LEU A 264 -8.46 -11.81 6.88
C LEU A 264 -7.81 -12.83 7.83
N ALA A 265 -8.59 -13.57 8.62
CA ALA A 265 -8.07 -14.62 9.48
C ALA A 265 -7.66 -15.90 8.74
N ASP A 266 -8.01 -16.05 7.47
CA ASP A 266 -7.61 -17.20 6.63
C ASP A 266 -6.34 -16.86 5.83
N GLN A 267 -5.21 -17.49 6.20
CA GLN A 267 -3.92 -17.30 5.52
C GLN A 267 -3.94 -17.64 4.01
N ASN A 268 -4.88 -18.46 3.54
CA ASN A 268 -4.99 -18.82 2.13
C ASN A 268 -5.48 -17.65 1.25
N ASN A 269 -6.03 -16.60 1.86
CA ASN A 269 -6.49 -15.41 1.16
C ASN A 269 -5.36 -14.41 0.85
N TYR A 270 -4.18 -14.55 1.48
CA TYR A 270 -3.09 -13.59 1.35
C TYR A 270 -2.21 -13.85 0.11
N PRO A 271 -1.73 -12.78 -0.54
CA PRO A 271 -2.00 -11.36 -0.27
C PRO A 271 -3.43 -10.92 -0.60
N VAL A 272 -3.96 -9.97 0.18
CA VAL A 272 -5.33 -9.45 0.05
C VAL A 272 -5.33 -8.03 -0.53
N TYR A 273 -6.25 -7.76 -1.46
CA TYR A 273 -6.61 -6.41 -1.86
C TYR A 273 -8.02 -6.07 -1.38
N PHE A 274 -8.20 -4.96 -0.68
CA PHE A 274 -9.52 -4.50 -0.30
C PHE A 274 -9.80 -3.06 -0.78
N HIS A 275 -11.04 -2.82 -1.17
CA HIS A 275 -11.39 -1.56 -1.82
C HIS A 275 -12.84 -1.14 -1.61
N CYS A 276 -13.08 0.15 -1.85
CA CYS A 276 -14.42 0.68 -2.07
C CYS A 276 -14.48 1.41 -3.43
N ASN A 277 -15.16 2.54 -3.53
CA ASN A 277 -15.20 3.33 -4.75
C ASN A 277 -13.93 4.17 -4.93
N ALA A 278 -13.60 5.03 -3.94
CA ALA A 278 -12.44 5.93 -3.99
C ALA A 278 -11.22 5.42 -3.22
N GLY A 279 -11.34 4.31 -2.49
CA GLY A 279 -10.28 3.85 -1.59
C GLY A 279 -10.07 4.75 -0.36
N ALA A 280 -11.01 5.65 -0.08
CA ALA A 280 -10.89 6.69 0.93
C ALA A 280 -11.61 6.33 2.25
N ASP A 281 -12.95 6.35 2.27
CA ASP A 281 -13.74 6.32 3.51
C ASP A 281 -13.94 4.91 4.08
N ARG A 282 -14.65 4.04 3.38
CA ARG A 282 -14.85 2.64 3.79
C ARG A 282 -13.54 1.87 3.88
N THR A 283 -12.73 2.01 2.85
CA THR A 283 -11.37 1.47 2.81
C THR A 283 -10.50 2.08 3.92
N GLY A 284 -10.58 3.40 4.15
CA GLY A 284 -9.88 4.06 5.25
C GLY A 284 -10.29 3.54 6.63
N THR A 285 -11.58 3.29 6.83
CA THR A 285 -12.12 2.74 8.08
C THR A 285 -11.59 1.32 8.35
N ILE A 286 -11.58 0.45 7.34
CA ILE A 286 -11.03 -0.91 7.49
C ILE A 286 -9.52 -0.87 7.71
N ALA A 287 -8.79 -0.02 6.97
CA ALA A 287 -7.34 0.17 7.19
C ALA A 287 -7.02 0.64 8.62
N PHE A 288 -7.81 1.58 9.15
CA PHE A 288 -7.71 2.04 10.53
C PHE A 288 -7.92 0.89 11.53
N LEU A 289 -8.96 0.09 11.35
CA LEU A 289 -9.23 -1.03 12.25
C LEU A 289 -8.12 -2.10 12.19
N ILE A 290 -7.59 -2.40 11.01
CA ILE A 290 -6.49 -3.37 10.88
C ILE A 290 -5.22 -2.82 11.53
N ASN A 291 -4.71 -1.68 11.11
CA ASN A 291 -3.44 -1.16 11.61
C ASN A 291 -3.54 -0.71 13.08
N GLY A 292 -4.69 -0.22 13.53
CA GLY A 292 -4.93 0.08 14.95
C GLY A 292 -4.96 -1.19 15.81
N LEU A 293 -5.57 -2.28 15.34
CA LEU A 293 -5.51 -3.58 16.00
C LEU A 293 -4.07 -4.08 16.17
N LEU A 294 -3.21 -3.79 15.18
CA LEU A 294 -1.79 -4.15 15.21
C LEU A 294 -0.95 -3.25 16.12
N GLY A 295 -1.52 -2.16 16.65
CA GLY A 295 -0.85 -1.24 17.56
C GLY A 295 -0.13 -0.08 16.88
N VAL A 296 -0.50 0.29 15.66
CA VAL A 296 -0.03 1.53 15.01
C VAL A 296 -0.64 2.73 15.73
N SER A 297 0.14 3.79 15.95
CA SER A 297 -0.28 4.99 16.69
C SER A 297 -1.44 5.73 16.01
N GLU A 298 -2.28 6.42 16.80
CA GLU A 298 -3.40 7.24 16.27
C GLU A 298 -2.90 8.28 15.25
N GLU A 299 -1.73 8.88 15.48
CA GLU A 299 -1.15 9.84 14.55
C GLU A 299 -0.82 9.21 13.20
N ASP A 300 -0.16 8.06 13.19
CA ASP A 300 0.20 7.36 11.96
C ASP A 300 -1.02 6.80 11.23
N LEU A 301 -2.03 6.34 11.97
CA LEU A 301 -3.34 5.94 11.41
C LEU A 301 -4.04 7.13 10.74
N THR A 302 -3.96 8.31 11.33
CA THR A 302 -4.51 9.54 10.75
C THR A 302 -3.71 9.96 9.52
N LYS A 303 -2.38 9.84 9.54
CA LYS A 303 -1.54 10.07 8.36
C LYS A 303 -1.89 9.11 7.21
N ASP A 304 -2.10 7.81 7.48
CA ASP A 304 -2.55 6.88 6.44
C ASP A 304 -3.89 7.29 5.84
N PHE A 305 -4.84 7.74 6.64
CA PHE A 305 -6.11 8.29 6.12
C PHE A 305 -5.88 9.49 5.20
N GLU A 306 -5.06 10.44 5.61
CA GLU A 306 -4.76 11.68 4.89
C GLU A 306 -3.93 11.46 3.62
N LEU A 307 -3.15 10.37 3.52
CA LEU A 307 -2.39 9.99 2.32
C LEU A 307 -3.26 9.86 1.06
N THR A 308 -4.56 9.63 1.22
CA THR A 308 -5.54 9.70 0.11
C THR A 308 -5.50 11.04 -0.63
N SER A 309 -5.12 12.13 0.04
CA SER A 309 -5.02 13.48 -0.55
C SER A 309 -3.91 13.62 -1.60
N PHE A 310 -2.95 12.71 -1.64
CA PHE A 310 -1.87 12.70 -2.64
C PHE A 310 -2.24 11.92 -3.90
N SER A 311 -3.27 11.09 -3.82
CA SER A 311 -3.78 10.28 -4.92
C SER A 311 -5.02 10.89 -5.57
N GLN A 312 -5.53 10.26 -6.63
CA GLN A 312 -6.76 10.67 -7.31
C GLN A 312 -8.04 10.32 -6.51
N GLY A 313 -7.92 9.66 -5.35
CA GLY A 313 -9.05 9.20 -4.52
C GLY A 313 -9.86 10.30 -3.82
N GLY A 314 -9.46 11.56 -3.96
CA GLY A 314 -10.08 12.71 -3.35
C GLY A 314 -9.36 13.18 -2.08
N ARG A 315 -9.79 14.31 -1.55
CA ARG A 315 -9.14 14.95 -0.42
C ARG A 315 -9.61 14.35 0.90
N ARG A 316 -8.65 14.05 1.78
CA ARG A 316 -8.85 13.68 3.19
C ARG A 316 -7.76 14.36 3.98
N TRP A 317 -8.06 15.44 4.66
CA TRP A 317 -7.10 16.20 5.44
C TRP A 317 -7.67 16.69 6.77
N ARG A 318 -6.80 16.92 7.74
CA ARG A 318 -7.18 17.58 8.97
C ARG A 318 -7.31 19.07 8.74
N SER A 319 -8.34 19.67 9.36
CA SER A 319 -8.56 21.11 9.36
C SER A 319 -7.96 21.72 10.62
N ASP A 320 -7.63 23.01 10.56
CA ASP A 320 -7.25 23.75 11.77
C ASP A 320 -8.34 23.65 12.84
N ILE A 321 -7.95 23.24 14.03
CA ILE A 321 -8.82 23.21 15.20
C ILE A 321 -8.49 24.44 16.03
N VAL A 322 -9.42 25.41 16.06
CA VAL A 322 -9.32 26.58 16.91
C VAL A 322 -10.43 26.51 17.95
N ASN A 323 -10.06 26.46 19.25
CA ASN A 323 -10.99 26.36 20.35
C ASN A 323 -11.97 25.18 20.30
N GLY A 324 -11.54 24.05 19.69
CA GLY A 324 -12.38 22.88 19.50
C GLY A 324 -13.32 22.95 18.29
N GLU A 325 -13.24 24.03 17.53
CA GLU A 325 -13.98 24.20 16.26
C GLU A 325 -13.01 24.17 15.09
N PHE A 326 -13.43 23.52 14.01
CA PHE A 326 -12.67 23.51 12.76
C PHE A 326 -12.84 24.85 12.04
N THR A 327 -11.73 25.53 11.76
CA THR A 327 -11.76 26.75 10.96
C THR A 327 -11.48 26.40 9.50
N ALA A 328 -12.42 26.73 8.64
CA ALA A 328 -12.33 26.46 7.20
C ALA A 328 -11.42 27.48 6.49
N ASN A 329 -10.13 27.52 6.78
CA ASN A 329 -9.20 28.37 6.04
C ASN A 329 -8.93 27.80 4.63
N GLY A 330 -9.90 28.01 3.72
CA GLY A 330 -9.80 27.59 2.32
C GLY A 330 -10.08 26.10 2.09
N VAL A 331 -10.46 25.35 3.09
CA VAL A 331 -10.89 23.97 2.98
C VAL A 331 -12.34 23.92 2.49
N MET A 332 -12.63 23.01 1.55
CA MET A 332 -14.02 22.74 1.16
C MET A 332 -14.77 22.11 2.33
N GLN A 333 -16.02 22.48 2.50
CA GLN A 333 -16.84 21.99 3.62
C GLN A 333 -16.92 20.46 3.67
N ASP A 334 -17.02 19.80 2.52
CA ASP A 334 -17.09 18.34 2.43
C ASP A 334 -15.80 17.65 2.95
N ASP A 335 -14.62 18.21 2.67
CA ASP A 335 -13.34 17.67 3.15
C ASP A 335 -13.18 17.86 4.66
N HIS A 336 -13.65 18.99 5.17
CA HIS A 336 -13.73 19.27 6.60
C HIS A 336 -14.64 18.27 7.32
N ASP A 337 -15.83 18.02 6.78
CA ASP A 337 -16.78 17.07 7.34
C ASP A 337 -16.22 15.64 7.43
N ASN A 338 -15.43 15.20 6.44
CA ASN A 338 -14.78 13.89 6.47
C ASN A 338 -13.77 13.76 7.62
N TYR A 339 -12.98 14.78 7.89
CA TYR A 339 -12.03 14.75 9.01
C TYR A 339 -12.74 14.79 10.37
N VAL A 340 -13.79 15.57 10.50
CA VAL A 340 -14.65 15.56 11.69
C VAL A 340 -15.23 14.16 11.93
N ALA A 341 -15.76 13.52 10.91
CA ALA A 341 -16.29 12.16 11.02
C ALA A 341 -15.22 11.13 11.41
N TRP A 342 -13.99 11.28 10.90
CA TRP A 342 -12.84 10.47 11.28
C TRP A 342 -12.51 10.60 12.77
N ARG A 343 -12.39 11.82 13.29
CA ARG A 343 -12.13 12.08 14.71
C ARG A 343 -13.22 11.51 15.60
N HIS A 344 -14.48 11.72 15.23
CA HIS A 344 -15.60 11.15 15.98
C HIS A 344 -15.63 9.63 16.00
N MET A 345 -15.19 8.98 14.91
CA MET A 345 -15.05 7.52 14.91
C MET A 345 -14.08 7.05 16.00
N ILE A 346 -12.91 7.68 16.11
CA ILE A 346 -11.90 7.33 17.13
C ILE A 346 -12.44 7.58 18.54
N GLU A 347 -13.02 8.76 18.77
CA GLU A 347 -13.62 9.11 20.06
C GLU A 347 -14.71 8.10 20.48
N GLN A 348 -15.58 7.70 19.57
CA GLN A 348 -16.67 6.77 19.87
C GLN A 348 -16.15 5.34 20.10
N LEU A 349 -15.13 4.93 19.37
CA LEU A 349 -14.48 3.66 19.62
C LEU A 349 -13.94 3.60 21.05
N MET A 350 -13.18 4.62 21.46
CA MET A 350 -12.61 4.70 22.80
C MET A 350 -13.71 4.77 23.86
N ASN A 351 -14.72 5.63 23.68
CA ASN A 351 -15.79 5.78 24.66
C ASN A 351 -16.65 4.54 24.90
N GLN A 352 -16.83 3.68 23.86
CA GLN A 352 -17.72 2.52 23.94
C GLN A 352 -16.97 1.20 24.23
N TYR A 353 -15.71 1.12 23.83
CA TYR A 353 -14.95 -0.14 23.83
C TYR A 353 -13.61 -0.08 24.56
N GLU A 354 -13.31 1.04 25.23
CA GLU A 354 -12.11 1.17 26.07
C GLU A 354 -12.01 0.00 27.06
N THR A 355 -10.79 -0.45 27.29
CA THR A 355 -10.44 -1.49 28.24
C THR A 355 -9.60 -0.92 29.40
N GLU A 356 -9.26 -1.74 30.39
CA GLU A 356 -8.39 -1.32 31.50
C GLU A 356 -6.98 -0.86 31.03
N SER A 357 -6.52 -1.33 29.88
CA SER A 357 -5.23 -0.90 29.30
C SER A 357 -5.26 0.55 28.80
N GLY A 358 -6.43 1.07 28.42
CA GLY A 358 -6.61 2.37 27.83
C GLY A 358 -5.99 2.52 26.42
N THR A 359 -5.58 1.43 25.75
CA THR A 359 -4.97 1.48 24.41
C THR A 359 -6.01 1.42 23.31
N LEU A 360 -5.73 2.08 22.19
CA LEU A 360 -6.56 2.03 20.99
C LEU A 360 -6.63 0.62 20.42
N SER A 361 -5.52 -0.12 20.43
CA SER A 361 -5.45 -1.51 19.96
C SER A 361 -6.41 -2.43 20.71
N ASP A 362 -6.45 -2.32 22.05
CA ASP A 362 -7.33 -3.14 22.86
C ASP A 362 -8.80 -2.72 22.72
N ALA A 363 -9.08 -1.44 22.55
CA ALA A 363 -10.44 -0.95 22.26
C ALA A 363 -10.94 -1.50 20.91
N ILE A 364 -10.09 -1.53 19.89
CA ILE A 364 -10.41 -2.15 18.58
C ILE A 364 -10.63 -3.66 18.75
N ALA A 365 -9.76 -4.36 19.46
CA ALA A 365 -9.93 -5.79 19.72
C ALA A 365 -11.26 -6.08 20.44
N ASN A 366 -11.60 -5.29 21.46
CA ASN A 366 -12.87 -5.41 22.18
C ASN A 366 -14.08 -5.14 21.26
N TYR A 367 -14.03 -4.11 20.41
CA TYR A 367 -15.06 -3.86 19.40
C TYR A 367 -15.23 -5.05 18.44
N LEU A 368 -14.15 -5.56 17.89
CA LEU A 368 -14.17 -6.70 16.97
C LEU A 368 -14.76 -7.95 17.62
N GLN A 369 -14.41 -8.23 18.87
CA GLN A 369 -14.93 -9.40 19.60
C GLN A 369 -16.39 -9.24 19.98
N THR A 370 -16.76 -8.11 20.58
CA THR A 370 -18.09 -7.94 21.20
C THR A 370 -19.17 -7.53 20.21
N ALA A 371 -18.85 -6.68 19.24
CA ALA A 371 -19.80 -6.19 18.25
C ALA A 371 -19.75 -6.94 16.93
N CYS A 372 -18.55 -7.25 16.43
CA CYS A 372 -18.35 -7.87 15.13
C CYS A 372 -18.22 -9.40 15.18
N HIS A 373 -18.20 -9.99 16.38
CA HIS A 373 -18.12 -11.43 16.64
C HIS A 373 -16.85 -12.12 16.10
N VAL A 374 -15.76 -11.36 15.96
CA VAL A 374 -14.44 -11.88 15.61
C VAL A 374 -13.86 -12.56 16.85
N THR A 375 -13.38 -13.77 16.73
CA THR A 375 -12.81 -14.51 17.85
C THR A 375 -11.39 -14.05 18.21
N GLU A 376 -10.97 -14.25 19.44
CA GLU A 376 -9.60 -13.98 19.88
C GLU A 376 -8.57 -14.73 19.00
N SER A 377 -8.85 -15.98 18.65
CA SER A 377 -7.98 -16.78 17.77
C SER A 377 -7.82 -16.16 16.38
N GLU A 378 -8.87 -15.58 15.80
CA GLU A 378 -8.79 -14.90 14.51
C GLU A 378 -7.97 -13.61 14.61
N ILE A 379 -8.12 -12.86 15.69
CA ILE A 379 -7.32 -11.66 15.97
C ILE A 379 -5.83 -12.03 16.05
N GLU A 380 -5.49 -13.07 16.81
CA GLU A 380 -4.09 -13.51 16.93
C GLU A 380 -3.52 -14.02 15.60
N MET A 381 -4.29 -14.76 14.80
CA MET A 381 -3.87 -15.15 13.45
C MET A 381 -3.56 -13.95 12.56
N ILE A 382 -4.40 -12.90 12.59
CA ILE A 382 -4.15 -11.68 11.83
C ILE A 382 -2.86 -10.99 12.30
N LYS A 383 -2.65 -10.87 13.62
CA LYS A 383 -1.43 -10.28 14.16
C LYS A 383 -0.18 -11.07 13.77
N GLU A 384 -0.22 -12.38 13.79
CA GLU A 384 0.91 -13.26 13.40
C GLU A 384 1.25 -13.10 11.91
N MET A 385 0.24 -13.02 11.05
CA MET A 385 0.45 -12.82 9.61
C MET A 385 0.98 -11.43 9.28
N MET A 386 0.56 -10.40 10.03
CA MET A 386 0.80 -9.01 9.67
C MET A 386 2.00 -8.37 10.37
N LEU A 387 2.46 -8.87 11.51
CA LEU A 387 3.56 -8.27 12.26
C LEU A 387 4.87 -9.02 12.03
N GLU A 388 5.96 -8.25 11.85
CA GLU A 388 7.31 -8.82 11.84
C GLU A 388 7.64 -9.47 13.19
N ASN A 389 8.32 -10.61 13.14
CA ASN A 389 8.83 -11.24 14.35
C ASN A 389 10.03 -10.46 14.89
N GLU A 390 10.18 -10.37 16.20
CA GLU A 390 11.30 -9.70 16.87
C GLU A 390 12.70 -10.20 16.42
N ASN A 391 12.77 -11.39 15.83
CA ASN A 391 14.00 -12.05 15.39
C ASN A 391 14.30 -11.92 13.88
N GLU A 392 13.50 -11.18 13.12
CA GLU A 392 13.68 -10.99 11.66
C GLU A 392 14.43 -9.70 11.31
N LYS A 393 15.08 -9.05 12.31
CA LYS A 393 15.90 -7.86 12.11
C LYS A 393 17.37 -8.19 11.81
#